data_4853b283ffabcca3de71a52a4cdf2096
#
_entry.id   4853b283ffabcca3de71a52a4cdf2096
#
_cell.length_a   1.000
_cell.length_b   1.000
_cell.length_c   1.000
_cell.angle_alpha   90.00
_cell.angle_beta   90.00
_cell.angle_gamma   90.00
#
_symmetry.space_group_name_H-M   'P 1'
#
loop_
_entity.id
_entity.type
_entity.pdbx_description
1 polymer ?
#
loop_
_entity_poly.entity_id
_entity_poly.type
_entity_poly.pdbx_seq_one_letter_code
_entity_poly.pdbx_strand_id
1 'polypeptide(L)'
;MKYTLQLMALGTLCLVALSANLSRAQAPQSPTTQTDRTPVLVELFTSEGCSTCPPADTLLSKLESLQPIEGAQIIALEEHVDYWNHDGWVDSYSSSDWTLRQQAYVDRFKGKSAFTPQMVVDGQSQFVGNNAREAQTAIQEASHRPKTQISITGTPADKSDIQRVEIHVGNLAGAATQEPADVWIAVTEDGLESAVKAGENAGKDLRHVATLRTLHKVGTAPAKDSSPLVLTQQVKFKSSWKKENLHIVVFVQERKSLHILGAASARVAG
;
A
#
# COMPACT_ATOMS: atom_id res chain seq x y z
N MET A 1 -85.19 -34.27 47.98
CA MET A 1 -84.01 -34.60 47.20
C MET A 1 -84.04 -33.69 46.03
N LYS A 2 -83.22 -32.62 46.08
CA LYS A 2 -83.11 -31.58 45.01
C LYS A 2 -81.67 -31.51 44.57
N TYR A 3 -81.42 -31.82 43.35
CA TYR A 3 -80.10 -31.64 42.75
C TYR A 3 -80.12 -30.38 41.87
N THR A 4 -79.35 -29.40 42.26
CA THR A 4 -79.13 -28.18 41.50
C THR A 4 -77.93 -28.37 40.56
N LEU A 5 -78.18 -28.13 39.29
CA LEU A 5 -77.16 -28.21 38.21
C LEU A 5 -76.51 -26.83 38.07
N GLN A 6 -75.21 -26.74 38.29
CA GLN A 6 -74.43 -25.52 37.99
C GLN A 6 -73.79 -25.61 36.59
N LEU A 7 -74.14 -24.65 35.75
CA LEU A 7 -73.46 -24.42 34.47
C LEU A 7 -72.16 -23.68 34.71
N MET A 8 -71.08 -24.26 34.28
CA MET A 8 -69.80 -23.56 34.13
C MET A 8 -69.66 -22.99 32.71
N ALA A 9 -69.54 -21.68 32.59
CA ALA A 9 -69.26 -21.00 31.39
C ALA A 9 -67.68 -20.93 31.22
N LEU A 10 -67.13 -21.56 30.14
CA LEU A 10 -65.72 -21.39 29.75
C LEU A 10 -65.56 -20.10 28.94
N GLY A 11 -64.94 -19.13 29.54
CA GLY A 11 -64.47 -17.94 28.82
C GLY A 11 -63.15 -18.20 28.12
N THR A 12 -63.16 -18.20 26.81
CA THR A 12 -61.96 -18.32 25.97
C THR A 12 -61.23 -16.95 25.86
N LEU A 13 -60.08 -16.83 26.52
CA LEU A 13 -59.26 -15.63 26.48
C LEU A 13 -58.32 -15.75 25.29
N CYS A 14 -58.60 -15.02 24.18
CA CYS A 14 -57.65 -14.86 23.04
C CYS A 14 -56.51 -13.93 23.41
N LEU A 15 -55.32 -14.49 23.68
CA LEU A 15 -54.08 -13.73 23.76
C LEU A 15 -53.58 -13.43 22.35
N VAL A 16 -53.71 -12.17 21.93
CA VAL A 16 -53.05 -11.65 20.73
C VAL A 16 -51.59 -11.34 21.09
N ALA A 17 -50.66 -12.21 20.67
CA ALA A 17 -49.24 -11.98 20.80
C ALA A 17 -48.79 -10.95 19.73
N LEU A 18 -48.56 -9.72 20.18
CA LEU A 18 -47.94 -8.67 19.34
C LEU A 18 -46.45 -8.94 19.22
N SER A 19 -46.03 -9.59 18.13
CA SER A 19 -44.61 -9.80 17.80
C SER A 19 -44.01 -8.46 17.33
N ALA A 20 -43.34 -7.74 18.23
CA ALA A 20 -42.52 -6.61 17.92
C ALA A 20 -41.27 -7.09 17.19
N ASN A 21 -41.21 -6.90 15.87
CA ASN A 21 -40.00 -7.03 15.08
C ASN A 21 -39.02 -5.92 15.47
N LEU A 22 -38.12 -6.20 16.42
CA LEU A 22 -36.93 -5.38 16.66
C LEU A 22 -35.98 -5.54 15.48
N SER A 23 -36.09 -4.64 14.52
CA SER A 23 -35.02 -4.45 13.52
C SER A 23 -33.73 -4.11 14.25
N ARG A 24 -32.88 -5.12 14.38
CA ARG A 24 -31.53 -4.96 14.93
C ARG A 24 -30.74 -4.15 13.93
N ALA A 25 -30.62 -2.85 14.18
CA ALA A 25 -29.70 -2.00 13.42
C ALA A 25 -28.29 -2.64 13.50
N GLN A 26 -27.77 -3.10 12.37
CA GLN A 26 -26.40 -3.57 12.28
C GLN A 26 -25.49 -2.39 12.61
N ALA A 27 -24.75 -2.52 13.71
CA ALA A 27 -23.69 -1.57 14.03
C ALA A 27 -22.69 -1.50 12.85
N PRO A 28 -22.17 -0.32 12.54
CA PRO A 28 -21.15 -0.19 11.50
C PRO A 28 -20.00 -1.13 11.82
N GLN A 29 -19.63 -1.97 10.84
CA GLN A 29 -18.52 -2.89 10.96
C GLN A 29 -17.28 -2.06 11.27
N SER A 30 -16.65 -2.35 12.40
CA SER A 30 -15.37 -1.76 12.79
C SER A 30 -14.33 -1.98 11.70
N PRO A 31 -13.43 -1.00 11.48
CA PRO A 31 -12.42 -1.12 10.44
C PRO A 31 -11.54 -2.34 10.70
N THR A 32 -11.20 -2.97 9.61
CA THR A 32 -10.33 -4.13 9.43
C THR A 32 -9.29 -4.27 10.53
N THR A 33 -9.24 -5.44 11.16
CA THR A 33 -8.18 -5.89 12.05
C THR A 33 -6.81 -5.40 11.57
N GLN A 34 -6.26 -4.46 12.31
CA GLN A 34 -4.85 -4.08 12.20
C GLN A 34 -4.07 -5.36 12.51
N THR A 35 -3.39 -5.91 11.53
CA THR A 35 -2.47 -7.01 11.73
C THR A 35 -1.40 -6.52 12.72
N ASP A 36 -0.98 -7.37 13.70
CA ASP A 36 0.11 -7.06 14.64
C ASP A 36 1.48 -6.89 13.94
N ARG A 37 1.47 -6.57 12.65
CA ARG A 37 2.65 -6.46 11.78
C ARG A 37 2.97 -4.99 11.51
N THR A 38 4.25 -4.66 11.62
CA THR A 38 4.78 -3.32 11.34
C THR A 38 4.90 -3.10 9.84
N PRO A 39 4.31 -2.03 9.27
CA PRO A 39 4.44 -1.73 7.86
C PRO A 39 5.89 -1.32 7.51
N VAL A 40 6.44 -1.96 6.48
CA VAL A 40 7.77 -1.70 5.93
C VAL A 40 7.65 -1.44 4.44
N LEU A 41 8.04 -0.25 3.99
CA LEU A 41 8.07 0.10 2.57
C LEU A 41 9.34 -0.45 1.92
N VAL A 42 9.15 -1.21 0.83
CA VAL A 42 10.25 -1.78 0.04
C VAL A 42 10.15 -1.26 -1.38
N GLU A 43 11.12 -0.45 -1.80
CA GLU A 43 11.22 0.12 -3.13
C GLU A 43 12.26 -0.65 -3.93
N LEU A 44 11.92 -1.03 -5.15
CA LEU A 44 12.84 -1.67 -6.10
C LEU A 44 12.97 -0.83 -7.36
N PHE A 45 14.15 -0.25 -7.57
CA PHE A 45 14.49 0.42 -8.82
C PHE A 45 14.99 -0.63 -9.82
N THR A 46 14.22 -0.81 -10.89
CA THR A 46 14.38 -1.88 -11.89
C THR A 46 14.20 -1.34 -13.31
N SER A 47 14.33 -2.18 -14.31
CA SER A 47 13.95 -1.91 -15.70
C SER A 47 13.88 -3.20 -16.51
N GLU A 48 12.96 -3.26 -17.47
CA GLU A 48 12.87 -4.32 -18.46
C GLU A 48 14.12 -4.38 -19.37
N GLY A 49 14.85 -3.27 -19.51
CA GLY A 49 16.11 -3.20 -20.27
C GLY A 49 17.32 -3.79 -19.55
N CYS A 50 17.25 -4.00 -18.25
CA CYS A 50 18.36 -4.44 -17.40
C CYS A 50 18.38 -5.97 -17.25
N SER A 51 19.39 -6.67 -17.77
CA SER A 51 19.45 -8.16 -17.74
C SER A 51 19.62 -8.77 -16.35
N THR A 52 20.10 -7.99 -15.37
CA THR A 52 20.29 -8.42 -13.99
C THR A 52 19.09 -8.12 -13.09
N CYS A 53 18.05 -7.44 -13.61
CA CYS A 53 16.88 -7.02 -12.88
C CYS A 53 15.84 -8.15 -12.64
N PRO A 54 15.52 -9.06 -13.56
CA PRO A 54 14.45 -10.02 -13.39
C PRO A 54 14.54 -10.91 -12.12
N PRO A 55 15.73 -11.30 -11.62
CA PRO A 55 15.82 -11.98 -10.33
C PRO A 55 15.38 -11.11 -9.14
N ALA A 56 15.57 -9.79 -9.20
CA ALA A 56 15.13 -8.85 -8.16
C ALA A 56 13.61 -8.64 -8.20
N ASP A 57 13.03 -8.52 -9.40
CA ASP A 57 11.58 -8.44 -9.61
C ASP A 57 10.89 -9.69 -9.05
N THR A 58 11.49 -10.87 -9.29
CA THR A 58 11.02 -12.14 -8.71
C THR A 58 11.11 -12.15 -7.19
N LEU A 59 12.18 -11.59 -6.61
CA LEU A 59 12.32 -11.48 -5.15
C LEU A 59 11.28 -10.54 -4.57
N LEU A 60 11.06 -9.37 -5.16
CA LEU A 60 10.04 -8.41 -4.73
C LEU A 60 8.64 -9.04 -4.74
N SER A 61 8.31 -9.76 -5.82
CA SER A 61 7.05 -10.49 -5.95
C SER A 61 6.84 -11.52 -4.82
N LYS A 62 7.88 -12.26 -4.42
CA LYS A 62 7.82 -13.20 -3.31
C LYS A 62 7.69 -12.50 -1.96
N LEU A 63 8.40 -11.41 -1.76
CA LEU A 63 8.32 -10.62 -0.53
C LEU A 63 6.92 -10.05 -0.33
N GLU A 64 6.32 -9.50 -1.38
CA GLU A 64 5.00 -8.89 -1.36
C GLU A 64 3.90 -9.95 -1.17
N SER A 65 3.89 -11.02 -1.99
CA SER A 65 2.81 -12.00 -1.99
C SER A 65 2.85 -12.97 -0.81
N LEU A 66 4.04 -13.41 -0.37
CA LEU A 66 4.20 -14.40 0.69
C LEU A 66 4.35 -13.78 2.08
N GLN A 67 4.71 -12.50 2.16
CA GLN A 67 4.94 -11.81 3.44
C GLN A 67 5.82 -12.63 4.41
N PRO A 68 7.03 -13.11 4.00
CA PRO A 68 7.73 -14.19 4.68
C PRO A 68 8.42 -13.77 5.98
N ILE A 69 8.45 -12.47 6.30
CA ILE A 69 9.17 -11.94 7.44
C ILE A 69 8.19 -11.69 8.58
N GLU A 70 8.41 -12.39 9.69
CA GLU A 70 7.58 -12.28 10.88
C GLU A 70 7.60 -10.85 11.43
N GLY A 71 6.46 -10.35 11.86
CA GLY A 71 6.30 -8.99 12.40
C GLY A 71 6.34 -7.87 11.37
N ALA A 72 6.71 -8.12 10.10
CA ALA A 72 6.71 -7.13 9.04
C ALA A 72 5.49 -7.27 8.11
N GLN A 73 4.82 -6.16 7.81
CA GLN A 73 3.89 -6.03 6.69
C GLN A 73 4.64 -5.34 5.55
N ILE A 74 5.04 -6.11 4.55
CA ILE A 74 5.79 -5.59 3.40
C ILE A 74 4.83 -4.88 2.46
N ILE A 75 5.14 -3.62 2.13
CA ILE A 75 4.45 -2.81 1.14
C ILE A 75 5.47 -2.53 0.03
N ALA A 76 5.24 -3.07 -1.15
CA ALA A 76 6.17 -2.98 -2.27
C ALA A 76 5.86 -1.78 -3.18
N LEU A 77 6.92 -1.18 -3.75
CA LEU A 77 6.85 -0.27 -4.90
C LEU A 77 7.92 -0.73 -5.92
N GLU A 78 7.49 -1.09 -7.11
CA GLU A 78 8.38 -1.42 -8.23
C GLU A 78 8.49 -0.19 -9.14
N GLU A 79 9.68 0.38 -9.22
CA GLU A 79 9.95 1.66 -9.86
C GLU A 79 10.87 1.47 -11.08
N HIS A 80 10.28 1.55 -12.28
CA HIS A 80 11.00 1.34 -13.52
C HIS A 80 11.73 2.62 -13.96
N VAL A 81 13.06 2.59 -13.93
CA VAL A 81 13.89 3.73 -14.34
C VAL A 81 14.02 3.81 -15.85
N ASP A 82 14.17 5.02 -16.38
CA ASP A 82 14.15 5.28 -17.83
C ASP A 82 15.53 5.28 -18.51
N TYR A 83 16.62 5.27 -17.75
CA TYR A 83 17.98 5.31 -18.34
C TYR A 83 18.41 3.99 -19.00
N TRP A 84 17.59 2.95 -18.94
CA TRP A 84 17.74 1.71 -19.70
C TRP A 84 16.95 1.68 -21.01
N ASN A 85 16.24 2.77 -21.36
CA ASN A 85 15.47 2.87 -22.61
C ASN A 85 16.38 3.08 -23.83
N HIS A 86 17.20 2.08 -24.10
CA HIS A 86 18.12 2.03 -25.24
C HIS A 86 18.16 0.60 -25.81
N ASP A 87 19.03 0.32 -26.76
CA ASP A 87 19.19 -0.99 -27.41
C ASP A 87 17.90 -1.54 -28.06
N GLY A 88 17.03 -0.63 -28.52
CA GLY A 88 15.81 -0.96 -29.24
C GLY A 88 14.62 -1.37 -28.37
N TRP A 89 14.73 -1.27 -27.05
CA TRP A 89 13.64 -1.49 -26.11
C TRP A 89 13.34 -0.24 -25.29
N VAL A 90 12.07 0.09 -25.17
CA VAL A 90 11.57 1.12 -24.26
C VAL A 90 10.63 0.46 -23.28
N ASP A 91 10.99 0.50 -22.01
CA ASP A 91 10.17 0.00 -20.93
C ASP A 91 8.92 0.88 -20.74
N SER A 92 7.75 0.30 -20.97
CA SER A 92 6.47 1.04 -20.97
C SER A 92 6.03 1.51 -19.57
N TYR A 93 6.66 1.03 -18.52
CA TYR A 93 6.38 1.38 -17.13
C TYR A 93 7.39 2.41 -16.60
N SER A 94 8.47 2.66 -17.34
CA SER A 94 9.54 3.55 -16.92
C SER A 94 9.11 5.02 -16.88
N SER A 95 9.75 5.76 -15.99
CA SER A 95 9.57 7.21 -15.87
C SER A 95 10.85 7.88 -15.38
N SER A 96 11.12 9.08 -15.90
CA SER A 96 12.16 9.96 -15.37
C SER A 96 11.92 10.35 -13.91
N ASP A 97 10.67 10.37 -13.45
CA ASP A 97 10.34 10.65 -12.05
C ASP A 97 10.90 9.57 -11.12
N TRP A 98 10.90 8.31 -11.56
CA TRP A 98 11.48 7.20 -10.79
C TRP A 98 13.01 7.25 -10.81
N THR A 99 13.62 7.64 -11.91
CA THR A 99 15.06 7.91 -12.00
C THR A 99 15.48 9.05 -11.05
N LEU A 100 14.69 10.14 -10.98
CA LEU A 100 14.94 11.23 -10.04
C LEU A 100 14.76 10.81 -8.58
N ARG A 101 13.76 9.96 -8.28
CA ARG A 101 13.58 9.40 -6.94
C ARG A 101 14.77 8.51 -6.55
N GLN A 102 15.25 7.67 -7.45
CA GLN A 102 16.44 6.88 -7.24
C GLN A 102 17.68 7.77 -6.97
N GLN A 103 17.85 8.85 -7.75
CA GLN A 103 18.96 9.78 -7.56
C GLN A 103 18.93 10.42 -6.16
N ALA A 104 17.76 10.77 -5.63
CA ALA A 104 17.64 11.27 -4.26
C ALA A 104 18.17 10.24 -3.23
N TYR A 105 17.94 8.96 -3.45
CA TYR A 105 18.53 7.90 -2.59
C TYR A 105 20.04 7.78 -2.78
N VAL A 106 20.55 7.86 -4.03
CA VAL A 106 22.00 7.88 -4.30
C VAL A 106 22.68 8.99 -3.51
N ASP A 107 22.12 10.21 -3.54
CA ASP A 107 22.65 11.37 -2.83
C ASP A 107 22.59 11.16 -1.30
N ARG A 108 21.46 10.63 -0.81
CA ARG A 108 21.24 10.35 0.63
C ARG A 108 22.26 9.33 1.16
N PHE A 109 22.50 8.27 0.41
CA PHE A 109 23.44 7.21 0.80
C PHE A 109 24.90 7.52 0.41
N LYS A 110 25.16 8.72 -0.16
CA LYS A 110 26.47 9.13 -0.64
C LYS A 110 27.08 8.13 -1.65
N GLY A 111 26.21 7.56 -2.47
CA GLY A 111 26.57 6.67 -3.56
C GLY A 111 27.33 7.42 -4.66
N LYS A 112 28.12 6.69 -5.47
CA LYS A 112 28.84 7.28 -6.60
C LYS A 112 27.94 7.43 -7.83
N SER A 113 26.98 6.54 -8.00
CA SER A 113 26.04 6.49 -9.14
C SER A 113 24.83 5.65 -8.81
N ALA A 114 23.76 5.86 -9.56
CA ALA A 114 22.61 4.96 -9.58
C ALA A 114 23.01 3.60 -10.17
N PHE A 115 22.32 2.54 -9.78
CA PHE A 115 22.49 1.19 -10.30
C PHE A 115 21.16 0.42 -10.24
N THR A 116 21.00 -0.55 -11.11
CA THR A 116 19.88 -1.50 -11.08
C THR A 116 20.38 -2.94 -11.08
N PRO A 117 19.66 -3.85 -10.43
CA PRO A 117 18.51 -3.58 -9.55
C PRO A 117 18.96 -3.01 -8.22
N GLN A 118 18.32 -1.95 -7.73
CA GLN A 118 18.56 -1.39 -6.39
C GLN A 118 17.33 -1.56 -5.53
N MET A 119 17.46 -2.20 -4.38
CA MET A 119 16.41 -2.27 -3.38
C MET A 119 16.69 -1.27 -2.26
N VAL A 120 15.65 -0.56 -1.84
CA VAL A 120 15.66 0.38 -0.71
C VAL A 120 14.58 -0.02 0.28
N VAL A 121 14.96 -0.19 1.56
CA VAL A 121 14.03 -0.54 2.64
C VAL A 121 13.87 0.65 3.56
N ASP A 122 12.63 1.14 3.68
CA ASP A 122 12.24 2.29 4.52
C ASP A 122 13.09 3.56 4.34
N GLY A 123 13.74 3.73 3.19
CA GLY A 123 14.68 4.82 2.95
C GLY A 123 15.94 4.77 3.82
N GLN A 124 16.21 3.67 4.53
CA GLN A 124 17.29 3.54 5.51
C GLN A 124 18.40 2.57 5.08
N SER A 125 18.08 1.58 4.30
CA SER A 125 19.02 0.57 3.81
C SER A 125 18.92 0.46 2.31
N GLN A 126 20.05 0.29 1.61
CA GLN A 126 20.08 0.02 0.17
C GLN A 126 21.06 -1.09 -0.15
N PHE A 127 20.75 -1.89 -1.16
CA PHE A 127 21.60 -2.99 -1.62
C PHE A 127 21.19 -3.45 -3.00
N VAL A 128 21.98 -4.39 -3.59
CA VAL A 128 21.62 -5.00 -4.88
C VAL A 128 20.33 -5.79 -4.74
N GLY A 129 19.31 -5.45 -5.52
CA GLY A 129 17.92 -5.84 -5.34
C GLY A 129 17.64 -7.35 -5.35
N ASN A 130 18.53 -8.19 -5.91
CA ASN A 130 18.40 -9.65 -5.90
C ASN A 130 19.05 -10.33 -4.67
N ASN A 131 19.59 -9.56 -3.71
CA ASN A 131 20.19 -10.11 -2.49
C ASN A 131 19.14 -10.42 -1.43
N ALA A 132 18.58 -11.62 -1.47
CA ALA A 132 17.51 -12.06 -0.55
C ALA A 132 17.94 -11.99 0.94
N ARG A 133 19.22 -12.22 1.25
CA ARG A 133 19.71 -12.16 2.64
C ARG A 133 19.70 -10.73 3.18
N GLU A 134 20.20 -9.77 2.40
CA GLU A 134 20.16 -8.36 2.79
C GLU A 134 18.73 -7.85 2.88
N ALA A 135 17.85 -8.24 1.94
CA ALA A 135 16.43 -7.92 2.00
C ALA A 135 15.78 -8.41 3.30
N GLN A 136 15.99 -9.69 3.65
CA GLN A 136 15.46 -10.25 4.89
C GLN A 136 15.95 -9.49 6.12
N THR A 137 17.26 -9.23 6.21
CA THR A 137 17.86 -8.51 7.36
C THR A 137 17.30 -7.10 7.46
N ALA A 138 17.31 -6.34 6.36
CA ALA A 138 16.85 -4.95 6.35
C ALA A 138 15.36 -4.81 6.70
N ILE A 139 14.51 -5.69 6.17
CA ILE A 139 13.08 -5.69 6.47
C ILE A 139 12.82 -6.10 7.93
N GLN A 140 13.53 -7.10 8.44
CA GLN A 140 13.43 -7.50 9.85
C GLN A 140 13.84 -6.35 10.80
N GLU A 141 14.94 -5.67 10.51
CA GLU A 141 15.39 -4.50 11.30
C GLU A 141 14.37 -3.35 11.22
N ALA A 142 13.81 -3.10 10.02
CA ALA A 142 12.81 -2.05 9.82
C ALA A 142 11.51 -2.34 10.57
N SER A 143 11.10 -3.61 10.67
CA SER A 143 9.89 -4.02 11.39
C SER A 143 9.93 -3.80 12.90
N HIS A 144 11.13 -3.67 13.48
CA HIS A 144 11.30 -3.38 14.91
C HIS A 144 11.32 -1.87 15.22
N ARG A 145 11.29 -1.00 14.20
CA ARG A 145 11.30 0.45 14.42
C ARG A 145 9.88 0.99 14.63
N PRO A 146 9.71 1.96 15.53
CA PRO A 146 8.42 2.62 15.71
C PRO A 146 7.93 3.25 14.40
N LYS A 147 6.64 3.08 14.12
CA LYS A 147 5.99 3.63 12.92
C LYS A 147 4.79 4.48 13.30
N THR A 148 4.60 5.55 12.54
CA THR A 148 3.34 6.30 12.55
C THR A 148 2.24 5.46 11.91
N GLN A 149 1.09 5.43 12.56
CA GLN A 149 -0.08 4.77 12.01
C GLN A 149 -0.68 5.57 10.86
N ILE A 150 -0.99 4.90 9.78
CA ILE A 150 -1.68 5.48 8.62
C ILE A 150 -2.90 4.62 8.33
N SER A 151 -4.05 5.24 8.12
CA SER A 151 -5.22 4.57 7.58
C SER A 151 -5.71 5.25 6.31
N ILE A 152 -6.21 4.43 5.40
CA ILE A 152 -6.71 4.83 4.09
C ILE A 152 -8.16 4.36 3.99
N THR A 153 -9.08 5.30 3.75
CA THR A 153 -10.48 4.98 3.46
C THR A 153 -10.80 5.48 2.07
N GLY A 154 -11.14 4.57 1.18
CA GLY A 154 -11.53 4.88 -0.20
C GLY A 154 -13.02 4.77 -0.39
N THR A 155 -13.62 5.76 -1.04
CA THR A 155 -15.02 5.72 -1.49
C THR A 155 -15.06 5.96 -2.99
N PRO A 156 -15.86 5.19 -3.77
CA PRO A 156 -16.07 5.50 -5.17
C PRO A 156 -16.57 6.94 -5.31
N ALA A 157 -16.05 7.67 -6.31
CA ALA A 157 -16.59 8.97 -6.70
C ALA A 157 -17.68 8.75 -7.78
N ASP A 158 -18.40 9.84 -8.12
CA ASP A 158 -19.46 9.80 -9.15
C ASP A 158 -18.96 9.32 -10.53
N LYS A 159 -17.65 9.43 -10.77
CA LYS A 159 -17.00 8.93 -11.98
C LYS A 159 -16.21 7.67 -11.66
N SER A 160 -16.37 6.66 -12.48
CA SER A 160 -15.76 5.32 -12.29
C SER A 160 -14.22 5.32 -12.33
N ASP A 161 -13.60 6.36 -12.93
CA ASP A 161 -12.16 6.52 -13.02
C ASP A 161 -11.55 7.39 -11.88
N ILE A 162 -12.37 7.80 -10.91
CA ILE A 162 -11.94 8.60 -9.76
C ILE A 162 -12.37 7.92 -8.47
N GLN A 163 -11.46 7.89 -7.50
CA GLN A 163 -11.76 7.50 -6.13
C GLN A 163 -11.44 8.65 -5.18
N ARG A 164 -12.36 8.95 -4.29
CA ARG A 164 -12.09 9.85 -3.15
C ARG A 164 -11.39 9.04 -2.08
N VAL A 165 -10.27 9.52 -1.61
CA VAL A 165 -9.44 8.88 -0.59
C VAL A 165 -9.31 9.82 0.60
N GLU A 166 -9.66 9.33 1.78
CA GLU A 166 -9.38 9.98 3.05
C GLU A 166 -8.20 9.27 3.71
N ILE A 167 -7.21 10.05 4.10
CA ILE A 167 -5.94 9.60 4.67
C ILE A 167 -5.85 10.16 6.08
N HIS A 168 -5.71 9.28 7.07
CA HIS A 168 -5.42 9.68 8.43
C HIS A 168 -3.98 9.30 8.76
N VAL A 169 -3.16 10.28 9.11
CA VAL A 169 -1.79 10.09 9.59
C VAL A 169 -1.78 10.36 11.09
N GLY A 170 -1.37 9.37 11.86
CA GLY A 170 -1.25 9.46 13.30
C GLY A 170 -0.13 10.38 13.74
N ASN A 171 0.09 10.42 15.05
CA ASN A 171 1.14 11.22 15.66
C ASN A 171 2.55 10.77 15.20
N LEU A 172 3.37 11.72 14.72
CA LEU A 172 4.75 11.46 14.31
C LEU A 172 5.73 11.36 15.49
N ALA A 173 5.35 11.80 16.70
CA ALA A 173 6.24 11.77 17.87
C ALA A 173 6.73 10.36 18.22
N GLY A 174 5.93 9.34 17.96
CA GLY A 174 6.30 7.93 18.12
C GLY A 174 7.40 7.47 17.15
N ALA A 175 7.50 8.10 15.97
CA ALA A 175 8.53 7.81 14.98
C ALA A 175 9.83 8.61 15.21
N ALA A 176 9.93 9.41 16.29
CA ALA A 176 11.12 10.18 16.71
C ALA A 176 11.68 11.09 15.60
N THR A 177 10.80 11.65 14.75
CA THR A 177 11.24 12.55 13.69
C THR A 177 11.82 13.86 14.22
N GLN A 178 12.91 14.33 13.60
CA GLN A 178 13.57 15.60 13.92
C GLN A 178 13.36 16.65 12.82
N GLU A 179 12.75 16.27 11.71
CA GLU A 179 12.57 17.11 10.53
C GLU A 179 11.15 16.99 9.94
N PRO A 180 10.72 17.98 9.13
CA PRO A 180 9.44 17.86 8.44
C PRO A 180 9.39 16.64 7.53
N ALA A 181 8.24 15.97 7.52
CA ALA A 181 7.98 14.82 6.68
C ALA A 181 6.87 15.12 5.68
N ASP A 182 7.01 14.61 4.47
CA ASP A 182 6.02 14.73 3.42
C ASP A 182 5.13 13.49 3.38
N VAL A 183 3.84 13.71 3.17
CA VAL A 183 2.86 12.65 2.95
C VAL A 183 2.74 12.43 1.45
N TRP A 184 3.01 11.20 1.04
CA TRP A 184 2.95 10.75 -0.34
C TRP A 184 1.78 9.80 -0.56
N ILE A 185 1.15 9.88 -1.73
CA ILE A 185 0.19 8.92 -2.22
C ILE A 185 0.70 8.33 -3.54
N ALA A 186 0.70 7.03 -3.62
CA ALA A 186 1.07 6.27 -4.80
C ALA A 186 -0.10 5.42 -5.29
N VAL A 187 -0.16 5.17 -6.59
CA VAL A 187 -0.98 4.13 -7.20
C VAL A 187 -0.05 3.09 -7.76
N THR A 188 -0.24 1.84 -7.39
CA THR A 188 0.48 0.69 -7.95
C THR A 188 -0.46 -0.25 -8.68
N GLU A 189 0.05 -1.01 -9.62
CA GLU A 189 -0.70 -2.00 -10.39
C GLU A 189 0.03 -3.35 -10.36
N ASP A 190 -0.72 -4.40 -10.03
CA ASP A 190 -0.23 -5.77 -10.00
C ASP A 190 -0.49 -6.51 -11.32
N GLY A 191 0.27 -7.60 -11.53
CA GLY A 191 0.02 -8.54 -12.60
C GLY A 191 0.24 -7.95 -13.98
N LEU A 192 1.19 -7.03 -14.11
CA LEU A 192 1.64 -6.53 -15.40
C LEU A 192 2.61 -7.51 -16.03
N GLU A 193 2.53 -7.65 -17.35
CA GLU A 193 3.35 -8.57 -18.13
C GLU A 193 3.86 -7.89 -19.40
N SER A 194 5.11 -8.17 -19.77
CA SER A 194 5.74 -7.67 -20.98
C SER A 194 6.50 -8.77 -21.72
N ALA A 195 6.19 -8.94 -23.00
CA ALA A 195 6.99 -9.77 -23.91
C ALA A 195 8.08 -8.90 -24.53
N VAL A 196 9.28 -8.90 -23.96
CA VAL A 196 10.39 -8.06 -24.37
C VAL A 196 10.91 -8.47 -25.74
N LYS A 197 10.98 -7.52 -26.70
CA LYS A 197 11.30 -7.81 -28.10
C LYS A 197 12.74 -7.44 -28.49
N ALA A 198 13.39 -6.57 -27.71
CA ALA A 198 14.77 -6.09 -27.99
C ALA A 198 15.51 -5.80 -26.68
N GLY A 199 16.78 -5.39 -26.78
CA GLY A 199 17.64 -5.12 -25.63
C GLY A 199 18.11 -6.41 -24.94
N GLU A 200 18.69 -6.26 -23.73
CA GLU A 200 19.34 -7.37 -23.00
C GLU A 200 18.40 -8.48 -22.57
N ASN A 201 17.11 -8.20 -22.45
CA ASN A 201 16.08 -9.17 -22.07
C ASN A 201 15.25 -9.64 -23.26
N ALA A 202 15.69 -9.43 -24.50
CA ALA A 202 14.97 -9.86 -25.71
C ALA A 202 14.56 -11.35 -25.63
N GLY A 203 13.28 -11.63 -25.95
CA GLY A 203 12.70 -12.98 -25.94
C GLY A 203 12.21 -13.46 -24.58
N LYS A 204 12.30 -12.66 -23.52
CA LYS A 204 11.76 -13.00 -22.19
C LYS A 204 10.35 -12.43 -22.02
N ASP A 205 9.52 -13.17 -21.28
CA ASP A 205 8.27 -12.68 -20.73
C ASP A 205 8.53 -12.28 -19.28
N LEU A 206 8.44 -10.99 -19.00
CA LEU A 206 8.64 -10.41 -17.67
C LEU A 206 7.29 -10.17 -16.98
N ARG A 207 7.28 -10.34 -15.65
CA ARG A 207 6.10 -10.13 -14.82
C ARG A 207 6.44 -9.19 -13.69
N HIS A 208 5.52 -8.26 -13.43
CA HIS A 208 5.71 -7.17 -12.49
C HIS A 208 4.60 -7.14 -11.45
N VAL A 209 4.95 -6.73 -10.22
CA VAL A 209 4.04 -6.55 -9.08
C VAL A 209 4.24 -5.17 -8.49
N ALA A 210 3.19 -4.61 -7.92
CA ALA A 210 3.26 -3.31 -7.29
C ALA A 210 3.94 -2.22 -8.15
N THR A 211 3.79 -2.33 -9.49
CA THR A 211 4.42 -1.41 -10.44
C THR A 211 3.88 0.00 -10.22
N LEU A 212 4.75 0.95 -9.94
CA LEU A 212 4.39 2.31 -9.61
C LEU A 212 3.85 3.05 -10.83
N ARG A 213 2.58 3.48 -10.76
CA ARG A 213 1.88 4.19 -11.84
C ARG A 213 1.87 5.69 -11.63
N THR A 214 1.71 6.14 -10.39
CA THR A 214 1.78 7.55 -9.99
C THR A 214 2.31 7.68 -8.57
N LEU A 215 2.97 8.80 -8.30
CA LEU A 215 3.43 9.19 -6.98
C LEU A 215 3.26 10.70 -6.82
N HIS A 216 2.51 11.14 -5.81
CA HIS A 216 2.25 12.55 -5.57
C HIS A 216 2.41 12.89 -4.09
N LYS A 217 3.04 14.03 -3.83
CA LYS A 217 3.02 14.64 -2.51
C LYS A 217 1.66 15.29 -2.27
N VAL A 218 1.00 14.93 -1.17
CA VAL A 218 -0.35 15.39 -0.85
C VAL A 218 -0.44 16.19 0.45
N GLY A 219 0.64 16.22 1.22
CA GLY A 219 0.68 16.96 2.47
C GLY A 219 2.08 17.05 3.06
N THR A 220 2.18 17.76 4.17
CA THR A 220 3.39 17.87 4.99
C THR A 220 2.99 17.84 6.45
N ALA A 221 3.67 17.02 7.21
CA ALA A 221 3.58 16.97 8.66
C ALA A 221 4.81 17.64 9.28
N PRO A 222 4.62 18.67 10.14
CA PRO A 222 5.73 19.35 10.80
C PRO A 222 6.45 18.44 11.81
N ALA A 223 7.76 18.62 11.94
CA ALA A 223 8.63 17.77 12.77
C ALA A 223 8.24 17.65 14.26
N LYS A 224 7.57 18.67 14.80
CA LYS A 224 7.26 18.75 16.24
C LYS A 224 5.76 18.73 16.51
N ASP A 225 4.95 18.57 15.47
CA ASP A 225 3.50 18.54 15.64
C ASP A 225 3.07 17.11 15.97
N SER A 226 2.44 16.96 17.12
CA SER A 226 1.88 15.68 17.57
C SER A 226 0.42 15.51 17.14
N SER A 227 -0.15 16.47 16.45
CA SER A 227 -1.54 16.39 16.01
C SER A 227 -1.70 15.41 14.84
N PRO A 228 -2.73 14.56 14.86
CA PRO A 228 -3.08 13.75 13.71
C PRO A 228 -3.40 14.62 12.49
N LEU A 229 -2.95 14.21 11.31
CA LEU A 229 -3.22 14.88 10.05
C LEU A 229 -4.29 14.10 9.26
N VAL A 230 -5.33 14.81 8.82
CA VAL A 230 -6.37 14.24 7.95
C VAL A 230 -6.31 14.95 6.59
N LEU A 231 -6.19 14.16 5.53
CA LEU A 231 -6.14 14.65 4.16
C LEU A 231 -7.23 13.98 3.33
N THR A 232 -7.81 14.73 2.41
CA THR A 232 -8.73 14.18 1.41
C THR A 232 -8.14 14.42 0.02
N GLN A 233 -8.08 13.36 -0.80
CA GLN A 233 -7.55 13.41 -2.15
C GLN A 233 -8.55 12.80 -3.15
N GLN A 234 -8.48 13.25 -4.39
CA GLN A 234 -9.11 12.57 -5.52
C GLN A 234 -8.01 11.88 -6.33
N VAL A 235 -8.07 10.57 -6.38
CA VAL A 235 -7.14 9.74 -7.14
C VAL A 235 -7.81 9.38 -8.46
N LYS A 236 -7.18 9.76 -9.57
CA LYS A 236 -7.65 9.46 -10.90
C LYS A 236 -6.86 8.29 -11.49
N PHE A 237 -7.57 7.33 -12.06
CA PHE A 237 -7.01 6.17 -12.74
C PHE A 237 -7.10 6.34 -14.26
N LYS A 238 -6.11 5.81 -14.99
CA LYS A 238 -6.22 5.72 -16.44
C LYS A 238 -7.16 4.57 -16.81
N SER A 239 -7.96 4.74 -17.85
CA SER A 239 -8.90 3.71 -18.33
C SER A 239 -8.22 2.42 -18.83
N SER A 240 -6.92 2.50 -19.14
CA SER A 240 -6.10 1.34 -19.52
C SER A 240 -5.61 0.50 -18.35
N TRP A 241 -5.76 0.98 -17.09
CA TRP A 241 -5.34 0.25 -15.90
C TRP A 241 -6.45 -0.71 -15.45
N LYS A 242 -6.05 -1.90 -14.99
CA LYS A 242 -6.98 -2.89 -14.45
C LYS A 242 -7.31 -2.54 -13.01
N LYS A 243 -8.49 -1.96 -12.80
CA LYS A 243 -8.91 -1.40 -11.51
C LYS A 243 -8.81 -2.41 -10.36
N GLU A 244 -9.14 -3.66 -10.62
CA GLU A 244 -9.06 -4.78 -9.67
C GLU A 244 -7.64 -5.11 -9.22
N ASN A 245 -6.63 -4.68 -9.99
CA ASN A 245 -5.21 -4.87 -9.70
C ASN A 245 -4.56 -3.63 -9.06
N LEU A 246 -5.34 -2.55 -8.86
CA LEU A 246 -4.79 -1.30 -8.34
C LEU A 246 -4.78 -1.28 -6.82
N HIS A 247 -3.69 -0.74 -6.28
CA HIS A 247 -3.57 -0.40 -4.87
C HIS A 247 -3.25 1.08 -4.71
N ILE A 248 -3.74 1.66 -3.63
CA ILE A 248 -3.34 2.98 -3.16
C ILE A 248 -2.40 2.75 -2.00
N VAL A 249 -1.18 3.26 -2.14
CA VAL A 249 -0.16 3.24 -1.09
C VAL A 249 0.02 4.66 -0.58
N VAL A 250 -0.01 4.83 0.74
CA VAL A 250 0.30 6.11 1.40
C VAL A 250 1.48 5.90 2.32
N PHE A 251 2.44 6.80 2.26
CA PHE A 251 3.57 6.78 3.19
C PHE A 251 3.99 8.19 3.60
N VAL A 252 4.63 8.26 4.76
CA VAL A 252 5.20 9.49 5.31
C VAL A 252 6.71 9.40 5.29
N GLN A 253 7.36 10.34 4.62
CA GLN A 253 8.81 10.34 4.39
C GLN A 253 9.45 11.63 4.86
N GLU A 254 10.49 11.53 5.67
CA GLU A 254 11.33 12.67 6.04
C GLU A 254 12.03 13.26 4.81
N ARG A 255 12.15 14.59 4.78
CA ARG A 255 12.63 15.31 3.59
C ARG A 255 14.13 15.15 3.31
N LYS A 256 14.95 15.06 4.36
CA LYS A 256 16.41 15.01 4.21
C LYS A 256 16.95 13.60 4.39
N SER A 257 16.48 12.93 5.42
CA SER A 257 16.91 11.57 5.73
C SER A 257 16.30 10.54 4.77
N LEU A 258 15.20 10.90 4.09
CA LEU A 258 14.34 10.02 3.29
C LEU A 258 13.77 8.82 4.07
N HIS A 259 13.87 8.83 5.41
CA HIS A 259 13.34 7.78 6.26
C HIS A 259 11.80 7.70 6.16
N ILE A 260 11.28 6.49 5.99
CA ILE A 260 9.85 6.23 5.98
C ILE A 260 9.35 6.03 7.41
N LEU A 261 8.55 6.98 7.87
CA LEU A 261 8.01 7.01 9.23
C LEU A 261 6.76 6.13 9.40
N GLY A 262 6.12 5.77 8.32
CA GLY A 262 4.94 4.91 8.29
C GLY A 262 4.46 4.72 6.86
N ALA A 263 3.77 3.62 6.61
CA ALA A 263 3.16 3.31 5.32
C ALA A 263 1.86 2.53 5.52
N ALA A 264 0.97 2.61 4.54
CA ALA A 264 -0.24 1.80 4.46
C ALA A 264 -0.58 1.53 3.00
N SER A 265 -1.23 0.40 2.73
CA SER A 265 -1.75 0.03 1.41
C SER A 265 -3.20 -0.38 1.51
N ALA A 266 -4.01 0.01 0.53
CA ALA A 266 -5.40 -0.39 0.40
C ALA A 266 -5.72 -0.70 -1.07
N ARG A 267 -6.55 -1.72 -1.32
CA ARG A 267 -7.08 -1.97 -2.66
C ARG A 267 -7.99 -0.83 -3.10
N VAL A 268 -7.97 -0.54 -4.40
CA VAL A 268 -8.93 0.39 -4.99
C VAL A 268 -10.34 -0.17 -4.82
N ALA A 269 -11.27 0.65 -4.31
CA ALA A 269 -12.66 0.25 -4.14
C ALA A 269 -13.30 -0.01 -5.53
N GLY A 270 -13.94 -1.16 -5.65
CA GLY A 270 -14.64 -1.60 -6.85
C GLY A 270 -15.91 -0.79 -7.13
#